data_d86032eebca27e98f6e2a598cb74623f
#
_entry.id   d86032eebca27e98f6e2a598cb74623f
#
_cell.length_a   1.000
_cell.length_b   1.000
_cell.length_c   1.000
_cell.angle_alpha   90.00
_cell.angle_beta   90.00
_cell.angle_gamma   90.00
#
_symmetry.space_group_name_H-M   'P 1'
#
loop_
_entity.id
_entity.type
_entity.pdbx_description
1 polymer ?
#
loop_
_entity_poly.entity_id
_entity_poly.type
_entity_poly.pdbx_seq_one_letter_code
_entity_poly.pdbx_strand_id
1 'polypeptide(L)'
;MKRFLMTLATALAVILPATPSPAAEHKILMLNYGKDGGMVFEPSYVKAEPGDTITFVPQNSSHYVQSYAVPEGVSPWKSKLDEAFTVTVEKEGVYLYYCPPHLMMAMIGIIQVGKPVNLEAVRQKAEKLRPKLVMKSERLETALGQVTPAQ
;
A
#
# COMPACT_ATOMS: atom_id res chain seq x y z
N MET A 1 27.63 25.59 -60.69
CA MET A 1 27.76 25.67 -59.21
C MET A 1 26.36 25.73 -58.60
N LYS A 2 25.80 24.61 -58.12
CA LYS A 2 24.48 24.53 -57.48
C LYS A 2 24.67 24.61 -55.99
N ARG A 3 24.18 25.69 -55.36
CA ARG A 3 24.17 25.85 -53.88
C ARG A 3 22.97 25.14 -53.33
N PHE A 4 23.21 24.07 -52.57
CA PHE A 4 22.16 23.41 -51.73
C PHE A 4 21.97 24.23 -50.45
N LEU A 5 20.81 24.83 -50.28
CA LEU A 5 20.38 25.40 -48.99
C LEU A 5 19.85 24.26 -48.14
N MET A 6 20.53 23.96 -47.06
CA MET A 6 20.10 23.02 -46.03
C MET A 6 19.27 23.80 -45.01
N THR A 7 17.94 23.65 -45.04
CA THR A 7 17.03 24.21 -44.04
C THR A 7 17.04 23.35 -42.77
N LEU A 8 17.60 23.91 -41.70
CA LEU A 8 17.63 23.31 -40.40
C LEU A 8 16.23 23.52 -39.75
N ALA A 9 15.42 22.47 -39.68
CA ALA A 9 14.14 22.50 -38.97
C ALA A 9 14.38 22.28 -37.47
N THR A 10 14.25 23.34 -36.66
CA THR A 10 14.35 23.29 -35.22
C THR A 10 13.02 22.80 -34.66
N ALA A 11 12.96 21.55 -34.20
CA ALA A 11 11.78 21.01 -33.51
C ALA A 11 11.71 21.61 -32.08
N LEU A 12 10.72 22.44 -31.81
CA LEU A 12 10.42 23.00 -30.51
C LEU A 12 9.70 21.93 -29.69
N ALA A 13 10.37 21.28 -28.75
CA ALA A 13 9.75 20.33 -27.80
C ALA A 13 8.90 21.13 -26.81
N VAL A 14 7.58 20.99 -26.91
CA VAL A 14 6.63 21.54 -25.93
C VAL A 14 6.63 20.65 -24.70
N ILE A 15 7.25 21.10 -23.61
CA ILE A 15 7.17 20.45 -22.30
C ILE A 15 5.83 20.86 -21.68
N LEU A 16 4.84 19.95 -21.72
CA LEU A 16 3.57 20.11 -21.00
C LEU A 16 3.83 19.95 -19.50
N PRO A 17 3.40 20.90 -18.64
CA PRO A 17 3.49 20.72 -17.20
C PRO A 17 2.61 19.55 -16.78
N ALA A 18 3.16 18.58 -16.04
CA ALA A 18 2.39 17.53 -15.40
C ALA A 18 1.50 18.19 -14.33
N THR A 19 0.18 18.15 -14.54
CA THR A 19 -0.77 18.57 -13.50
C THR A 19 -0.75 17.53 -12.36
N PRO A 20 -0.61 17.95 -11.09
CA PRO A 20 -0.70 17.02 -9.98
C PRO A 20 -2.08 16.37 -10.00
N SER A 21 -2.11 15.03 -9.94
CA SER A 21 -3.36 14.28 -9.75
C SER A 21 -3.93 14.63 -8.37
N PRO A 22 -5.25 14.85 -8.24
CA PRO A 22 -5.86 15.03 -6.93
C PRO A 22 -5.63 13.77 -6.08
N ALA A 23 -5.37 13.97 -4.77
CA ALA A 23 -5.23 12.87 -3.83
C ALA A 23 -6.48 11.99 -3.82
N ALA A 24 -6.31 10.68 -3.95
CA ALA A 24 -7.39 9.72 -3.95
C ALA A 24 -7.69 9.22 -2.52
N GLU A 25 -8.93 8.79 -2.29
CA GLU A 25 -9.33 8.10 -1.07
C GLU A 25 -9.50 6.60 -1.37
N HIS A 26 -8.81 5.76 -0.60
CA HIS A 26 -8.93 4.31 -0.62
C HIS A 26 -9.60 3.82 0.66
N LYS A 27 -10.63 3.01 0.53
CA LYS A 27 -11.34 2.42 1.66
C LYS A 27 -10.95 0.95 1.83
N ILE A 28 -10.63 0.55 3.06
CA ILE A 28 -10.32 -0.82 3.44
C ILE A 28 -11.30 -1.23 4.55
N LEU A 29 -12.09 -2.25 4.29
CA LEU A 29 -13.04 -2.79 5.26
C LEU A 29 -12.35 -3.78 6.19
N MET A 30 -12.70 -3.76 7.48
CA MET A 30 -12.32 -4.76 8.47
C MET A 30 -13.51 -5.69 8.69
N LEU A 31 -13.38 -6.97 8.28
CA LEU A 31 -14.49 -7.90 8.16
C LEU A 31 -14.27 -9.18 8.96
N ASN A 32 -15.33 -9.67 9.61
CA ASN A 32 -15.36 -11.03 10.13
C ASN A 32 -15.34 -12.06 9.01
N TYR A 33 -15.93 -11.73 7.84
CA TYR A 33 -15.98 -12.61 6.68
C TYR A 33 -16.01 -11.79 5.39
N GLY A 34 -15.05 -12.03 4.53
CA GLY A 34 -14.91 -11.40 3.20
C GLY A 34 -14.61 -12.43 2.12
N LYS A 35 -14.18 -11.98 0.95
CA LYS A 35 -13.90 -12.85 -0.22
C LYS A 35 -12.86 -13.92 0.07
N ASP A 36 -11.83 -13.57 0.87
CA ASP A 36 -10.74 -14.49 1.22
C ASP A 36 -10.99 -15.26 2.53
N GLY A 37 -12.24 -15.32 2.99
CA GLY A 37 -12.67 -16.06 4.16
C GLY A 37 -12.75 -15.22 5.43
N GLY A 38 -12.53 -15.86 6.60
CA GLY A 38 -12.70 -15.21 7.90
C GLY A 38 -11.56 -14.28 8.28
N MET A 39 -11.88 -13.23 9.03
CA MET A 39 -10.97 -12.23 9.59
C MET A 39 -10.05 -11.65 8.53
N VAL A 40 -10.55 -10.66 7.78
CA VAL A 40 -9.87 -10.06 6.62
C VAL A 40 -9.98 -8.55 6.58
N PHE A 41 -8.95 -7.94 5.98
CA PHE A 41 -9.05 -6.62 5.38
C PHE A 41 -9.51 -6.77 3.92
N GLU A 42 -10.44 -5.96 3.48
CA GLU A 42 -10.92 -6.01 2.08
C GLU A 42 -10.98 -4.61 1.47
N PRO A 43 -10.17 -4.36 0.43
CA PRO A 43 -9.14 -5.24 -0.13
C PRO A 43 -7.95 -5.43 0.82
N SER A 44 -7.25 -6.56 0.72
CA SER A 44 -6.03 -6.84 1.49
C SER A 44 -4.77 -6.22 0.89
N TYR A 45 -4.85 -5.76 -0.35
CA TYR A 45 -3.81 -5.02 -1.06
C TYR A 45 -4.39 -3.78 -1.72
N VAL A 46 -3.71 -2.65 -1.52
CA VAL A 46 -4.03 -1.36 -2.14
C VAL A 46 -2.79 -0.79 -2.79
N LYS A 47 -2.93 -0.32 -4.02
CA LYS A 47 -1.93 0.52 -4.69
C LYS A 47 -2.38 1.97 -4.62
N ALA A 48 -1.54 2.82 -4.06
CA ALA A 48 -1.80 4.24 -3.83
C ALA A 48 -0.65 5.10 -4.35
N GLU A 49 -0.88 6.39 -4.45
CA GLU A 49 0.16 7.38 -4.77
C GLU A 49 0.49 8.23 -3.53
N PRO A 50 1.68 8.85 -3.46
CA PRO A 50 2.00 9.79 -2.38
C PRO A 50 0.97 10.91 -2.26
N GLY A 51 0.45 11.13 -1.06
CA GLY A 51 -0.60 12.10 -0.77
C GLY A 51 -2.01 11.50 -0.68
N ASP A 52 -2.21 10.25 -1.13
CA ASP A 52 -3.49 9.56 -0.99
C ASP A 52 -3.84 9.29 0.48
N THR A 53 -5.13 9.12 0.74
CA THR A 53 -5.65 8.74 2.05
C THR A 53 -6.16 7.30 2.06
N ILE A 54 -5.87 6.59 3.14
CA ILE A 54 -6.35 5.23 3.38
C ILE A 54 -7.27 5.26 4.58
N THR A 55 -8.52 4.92 4.39
CA THR A 55 -9.53 4.86 5.46
C THR A 55 -9.88 3.41 5.78
N PHE A 56 -9.55 2.98 6.99
CA PHE A 56 -9.93 1.67 7.54
C PHE A 56 -11.30 1.78 8.21
N VAL A 57 -12.24 0.93 7.83
CA VAL A 57 -13.62 0.97 8.32
C VAL A 57 -14.01 -0.37 8.92
N PRO A 58 -14.25 -0.46 10.25
CA PRO A 58 -14.77 -1.67 10.87
C PRO A 58 -16.25 -1.87 10.46
N GLN A 59 -16.51 -2.93 9.69
CA GLN A 59 -17.88 -3.35 9.36
C GLN A 59 -18.44 -4.31 10.41
N ASN A 60 -17.57 -4.94 11.16
CA ASN A 60 -17.89 -5.81 12.29
C ASN A 60 -17.06 -5.38 13.50
N SER A 61 -17.49 -5.77 14.70
CA SER A 61 -16.80 -5.47 15.94
C SER A 61 -15.54 -6.33 16.17
N SER A 62 -14.72 -5.90 17.12
CA SER A 62 -13.48 -6.55 17.57
C SER A 62 -12.32 -6.38 16.60
N HIS A 63 -12.33 -5.32 15.79
CA HIS A 63 -11.26 -4.99 14.86
C HIS A 63 -10.58 -3.67 15.19
N TYR A 64 -9.28 -3.65 14.99
CA TYR A 64 -8.50 -2.43 14.84
C TYR A 64 -7.28 -2.70 13.97
N VAL A 65 -6.69 -1.65 13.42
CA VAL A 65 -5.53 -1.76 12.53
C VAL A 65 -4.29 -1.19 13.18
N GLN A 66 -3.16 -1.86 12.96
CA GLN A 66 -1.84 -1.41 13.40
C GLN A 66 -0.81 -1.63 12.31
N SER A 67 0.03 -0.62 12.05
CA SER A 67 1.17 -0.75 11.16
C SER A 67 2.21 -1.70 11.76
N TYR A 68 2.82 -2.56 10.93
CA TYR A 68 3.89 -3.46 11.31
C TYR A 68 5.23 -3.05 10.71
N ALA A 69 5.22 -2.75 9.42
CA ALA A 69 6.38 -2.21 8.71
C ALA A 69 5.93 -1.03 7.86
N VAL A 70 6.67 0.05 7.94
CA VAL A 70 6.43 1.29 7.19
C VAL A 70 7.76 1.78 6.59
N PRO A 71 7.74 2.64 5.56
CA PRO A 71 8.95 3.27 5.03
C PRO A 71 9.71 4.06 6.10
N GLU A 72 11.01 4.23 5.87
CA GLU A 72 11.87 5.00 6.79
C GLU A 72 11.34 6.43 6.97
N GLY A 73 11.33 6.88 8.22
CA GLY A 73 10.84 8.21 8.61
C GLY A 73 9.33 8.34 8.65
N VAL A 74 8.56 7.26 8.41
CA VAL A 74 7.12 7.23 8.68
C VAL A 74 6.91 6.77 10.12
N SER A 75 6.14 7.54 10.90
CA SER A 75 5.77 7.14 12.25
C SER A 75 4.80 5.96 12.23
N PRO A 76 4.98 4.94 13.08
CA PRO A 76 4.01 3.87 13.25
C PRO A 76 2.63 4.42 13.67
N TRP A 77 1.57 3.77 13.20
CA TRP A 77 0.20 4.17 13.49
C TRP A 77 -0.66 2.98 13.97
N LYS A 78 -1.72 3.31 14.68
CA LYS A 78 -2.67 2.36 15.25
C LYS A 78 -4.03 3.04 15.43
N SER A 79 -5.11 2.36 15.05
CA SER A 79 -6.47 2.82 15.35
C SER A 79 -6.91 2.39 16.76
N LYS A 80 -8.02 2.97 17.22
CA LYS A 80 -8.75 2.43 18.35
C LYS A 80 -9.62 1.25 17.92
N LEU A 81 -10.05 0.46 18.91
CA LEU A 81 -10.93 -0.67 18.67
C LEU A 81 -12.28 -0.19 18.13
N ASP A 82 -12.71 -0.81 17.03
CA ASP A 82 -14.02 -0.57 16.39
C ASP A 82 -14.27 0.88 15.92
N GLU A 83 -13.21 1.70 15.82
CA GLU A 83 -13.28 3.04 15.28
C GLU A 83 -12.68 3.11 13.87
N ALA A 84 -13.32 3.88 12.99
CA ALA A 84 -12.75 4.19 11.68
C ALA A 84 -11.46 5.00 11.85
N PHE A 85 -10.47 4.74 10.98
CA PHE A 85 -9.16 5.35 11.05
C PHE A 85 -8.65 5.73 9.66
N THR A 86 -8.22 6.97 9.50
CA THR A 86 -7.68 7.48 8.25
C THR A 86 -6.21 7.85 8.43
N VAL A 87 -5.37 7.45 7.49
CA VAL A 87 -3.97 7.83 7.40
C VAL A 87 -3.66 8.36 6.01
N THR A 88 -2.91 9.46 5.92
CA THR A 88 -2.36 9.96 4.66
C THR A 88 -1.01 9.29 4.42
N VAL A 89 -0.81 8.73 3.22
CA VAL A 89 0.41 8.02 2.84
C VAL A 89 1.29 8.91 1.97
N GLU A 90 2.21 9.64 2.60
CA GLU A 90 3.06 10.64 1.95
C GLU A 90 4.32 10.05 1.30
N LYS A 91 4.82 8.93 1.80
CA LYS A 91 6.09 8.36 1.37
C LYS A 91 5.91 7.12 0.52
N GLU A 92 6.64 7.08 -0.59
CA GLU A 92 6.76 5.89 -1.41
C GLU A 92 7.27 4.70 -0.60
N GLY A 93 6.76 3.53 -0.91
CA GLY A 93 7.17 2.27 -0.31
C GLY A 93 6.01 1.35 0.02
N VAL A 94 6.32 0.31 0.75
CA VAL A 94 5.38 -0.74 1.17
C VAL A 94 5.08 -0.57 2.66
N TYR A 95 3.79 -0.55 2.99
CA TYR A 95 3.26 -0.51 4.34
C TYR A 95 2.58 -1.86 4.61
N LEU A 96 3.13 -2.63 5.55
CA LEU A 96 2.53 -3.87 6.04
C LEU A 96 1.80 -3.57 7.34
N TYR A 97 0.54 -3.98 7.45
CA TYR A 97 -0.32 -3.76 8.60
C TYR A 97 -1.10 -5.03 8.96
N TYR A 98 -1.68 -5.06 10.16
CA TYR A 98 -2.41 -6.21 10.67
C TYR A 98 -3.48 -5.79 11.67
N CYS A 99 -4.41 -6.71 11.96
CA CYS A 99 -5.36 -6.59 13.07
C CYS A 99 -4.82 -7.39 14.26
N PRO A 100 -4.40 -6.74 15.36
CA PRO A 100 -3.80 -7.44 16.50
C PRO A 100 -4.64 -8.56 17.10
N PRO A 101 -5.97 -8.40 17.34
CA PRO A 101 -6.80 -9.50 17.85
C PRO A 101 -6.85 -10.74 16.95
N HIS A 102 -6.69 -10.54 15.61
CA HIS A 102 -6.84 -11.60 14.63
C HIS A 102 -5.54 -11.93 13.87
N LEU A 103 -4.39 -11.57 14.46
CA LEU A 103 -3.08 -11.84 13.86
C LEU A 103 -2.85 -13.34 13.62
N MET A 104 -3.24 -14.19 14.57
CA MET A 104 -3.12 -15.65 14.40
C MET A 104 -3.90 -16.19 13.20
N MET A 105 -4.94 -15.49 12.77
CA MET A 105 -5.78 -15.81 11.61
C MET A 105 -5.29 -15.14 10.33
N ALA A 106 -4.09 -14.56 10.36
CA ALA A 106 -3.48 -13.81 9.26
C ALA A 106 -4.37 -12.68 8.73
N MET A 107 -5.02 -11.93 9.64
CA MET A 107 -5.69 -10.69 9.27
C MET A 107 -4.65 -9.59 9.08
N ILE A 108 -4.10 -9.54 7.88
CA ILE A 108 -3.01 -8.66 7.44
C ILE A 108 -3.36 -8.00 6.11
N GLY A 109 -2.67 -6.92 5.78
CA GLY A 109 -2.77 -6.29 4.47
C GLY A 109 -1.55 -5.44 4.12
N ILE A 110 -1.49 -5.02 2.87
CA ILE A 110 -0.39 -4.24 2.30
C ILE A 110 -0.96 -3.02 1.57
N ILE A 111 -0.33 -1.87 1.78
CA ILE A 111 -0.46 -0.70 0.92
C ILE A 111 0.89 -0.52 0.23
N GLN A 112 0.88 -0.48 -1.11
CA GLN A 112 2.02 -0.04 -1.91
C GLN A 112 1.76 1.40 -2.35
N VAL A 113 2.64 2.30 -1.94
CA VAL A 113 2.61 3.72 -2.32
C VAL A 113 3.72 3.96 -3.34
N GLY A 114 3.35 4.29 -4.57
CA GLY A 114 4.32 4.49 -5.66
C GLY A 114 5.31 3.34 -5.78
N LYS A 115 6.61 3.65 -5.74
CA LYS A 115 7.69 2.67 -5.84
C LYS A 115 7.91 1.92 -4.52
N PRO A 116 8.09 0.58 -4.54
CA PRO A 116 8.26 -0.23 -3.33
C PRO A 116 9.70 -0.19 -2.80
N VAL A 117 10.21 1.01 -2.49
CA VAL A 117 11.62 1.27 -2.17
C VAL A 117 12.16 0.53 -0.95
N ASN A 118 11.28 0.08 -0.06
CA ASN A 118 11.63 -0.64 1.18
C ASN A 118 11.17 -2.12 1.17
N LEU A 119 10.85 -2.70 0.00
CA LEU A 119 10.27 -4.04 -0.09
C LEU A 119 11.13 -5.11 0.60
N GLU A 120 12.45 -5.05 0.43
CA GLU A 120 13.36 -6.00 1.06
C GLU A 120 13.31 -5.93 2.60
N ALA A 121 13.30 -4.73 3.16
CA ALA A 121 13.16 -4.52 4.60
C ALA A 121 11.80 -5.02 5.12
N VAL A 122 10.73 -4.84 4.34
CA VAL A 122 9.40 -5.36 4.67
C VAL A 122 9.39 -6.89 4.65
N ARG A 123 10.03 -7.54 3.67
CA ARG A 123 10.17 -9.00 3.60
C ARG A 123 10.91 -9.55 4.83
N GLN A 124 12.02 -8.95 5.22
CA GLN A 124 12.76 -9.33 6.42
C GLN A 124 11.93 -9.19 7.71
N LYS A 125 11.13 -8.13 7.83
CA LYS A 125 10.19 -7.98 8.95
C LYS A 125 9.05 -9.00 8.88
N ALA A 126 8.53 -9.31 7.69
CA ALA A 126 7.50 -10.30 7.46
C ALA A 126 7.92 -11.70 7.92
N GLU A 127 9.19 -12.09 7.73
CA GLU A 127 9.73 -13.35 8.26
C GLU A 127 9.58 -13.47 9.80
N LYS A 128 9.71 -12.34 10.53
CA LYS A 128 9.50 -12.30 11.98
C LYS A 128 8.02 -12.36 12.37
N LEU A 129 7.13 -11.96 11.46
CA LEU A 129 5.68 -12.03 11.66
C LEU A 129 5.14 -13.43 11.38
N ARG A 130 5.73 -14.15 10.41
CA ARG A 130 5.29 -15.47 9.93
C ARG A 130 5.00 -16.50 11.04
N PRO A 131 5.85 -16.71 12.05
CA PRO A 131 5.57 -17.67 13.12
C PRO A 131 4.32 -17.35 13.94
N LYS A 132 3.82 -16.12 13.90
CA LYS A 132 2.61 -15.68 14.60
C LYS A 132 1.33 -15.94 13.82
N LEU A 133 1.45 -16.27 12.53
CA LEU A 133 0.34 -16.57 11.64
C LEU A 133 0.07 -18.06 11.67
N VAL A 134 -0.84 -18.50 12.55
CA VAL A 134 -1.14 -19.93 12.78
C VAL A 134 -2.08 -20.47 11.71
N MET A 135 -3.05 -19.65 11.30
CA MET A 135 -4.05 -19.99 10.28
C MET A 135 -3.85 -19.11 9.06
N LYS A 136 -4.00 -19.70 7.86
CA LYS A 136 -3.96 -18.97 6.58
C LYS A 136 -2.69 -18.14 6.38
N SER A 137 -1.54 -18.66 6.84
CA SER A 137 -0.23 -17.99 6.76
C SER A 137 0.17 -17.64 5.32
N GLU A 138 -0.37 -18.33 4.32
CA GLU A 138 -0.22 -18.06 2.88
C GLU A 138 -0.69 -16.67 2.48
N ARG A 139 -1.58 -16.04 3.25
CA ARG A 139 -2.05 -14.66 2.98
C ARG A 139 -0.91 -13.64 2.96
N LEU A 140 0.11 -13.84 3.79
CA LEU A 140 1.28 -12.96 3.83
C LEU A 140 2.04 -13.00 2.50
N GLU A 141 2.30 -14.19 1.97
CA GLU A 141 2.96 -14.35 0.68
C GLU A 141 2.10 -13.85 -0.48
N THR A 142 0.80 -14.15 -0.43
CA THR A 142 -0.15 -13.67 -1.44
C THR A 142 -0.16 -12.13 -1.49
N ALA A 143 -0.20 -11.47 -0.33
CA ALA A 143 -0.20 -10.01 -0.26
C ALA A 143 1.14 -9.41 -0.73
N LEU A 144 2.27 -9.97 -0.29
CA LEU A 144 3.61 -9.55 -0.72
C LEU A 144 3.86 -9.80 -2.21
N GLY A 145 3.26 -10.86 -2.77
CA GLY A 145 3.35 -11.19 -4.19
C GLY A 145 2.61 -10.22 -5.11
N GLN A 146 1.68 -9.43 -4.58
CA GLN A 146 0.97 -8.39 -5.33
C GLN A 146 1.79 -7.10 -5.50
N VAL A 147 2.87 -6.94 -4.70
CA VAL A 147 3.73 -5.76 -4.80
C VAL A 147 4.43 -5.75 -6.16
N THR A 148 4.12 -4.75 -6.96
CA THR A 148 4.69 -4.60 -8.31
C THR A 148 6.04 -3.86 -8.22
N PRO A 149 7.10 -4.34 -8.91
CA PRO A 149 8.35 -3.61 -9.03
C PRO A 149 8.13 -2.20 -9.59
N ALA A 150 9.04 -1.28 -9.28
CA ALA A 150 9.10 0.00 -9.99
C ALA A 150 9.35 -0.26 -11.48
N GLN A 151 8.49 0.28 -12.34
CA GLN A 151 8.74 0.31 -13.79
C GLN A 151 9.78 1.38 -14.10
#